data_15c8b5a251b4efaa928c1e866df14b9f
#
_entry.id   15c8b5a251b4efaa928c1e866df14b9f
#
_cell.length_a   1.000
_cell.length_b   1.000
_cell.length_c   1.000
_cell.angle_alpha   90.00
_cell.angle_beta   90.00
_cell.angle_gamma   90.00
#
_symmetry.space_group_name_H-M   'P 1'
#
loop_
_entity.id
_entity.type
_entity.pdbx_description
1 polymer ?
#
loop_
_entity_poly.entity_id
_entity_poly.type
_entity_poly.pdbx_seq_one_letter_code
_entity_poly.pdbx_strand_id
1 'polypeptide(L)'
;MAGRSPVYAPNGVAATSQPLATSAALEVLEHGGNAIDAAVTAAAVLAVVEPMMTGVGGDMFAIVWSAKEKRLVGLNASGRAGSLMSRDELLKRGREHMPTRGIETVTVPGALAGWDALLKKYGTITLAKAVQPAIGYAEKGFVVTPVIAGDWAGQHHILAADPGARATFLVNGETPKAGEWFHNPDMAATLRQIAREGPPALYGGSLGQRIVAHVQKLGGFLTLDDLKKNQPTWVTPISTTFKGYRVWELPPNNQGIATLEMLRILDAYDLKAMGHNSAGYLHHLIEAKKLAYADLAQYVGDPDHLTVPPSRLLADDFIAERRSRIDEHKAQVHVDPGPARTSSETIYLTVADKDGNMVSFINSLFDEFGSGVVVPGTGFALHDRGAGFTMDPGLPNTVAPGKRPFHTLIPGFVTKPGPSSAADGTGDEPWMSFGLMGGAMQAQGHAQFLINLLVFGMNVQQAMDAGRFRHMAGTHVIVEPVAPDSVIAQLRAMGHDVTIGQSSQFGGSQAIIKLAHGYVAGSDPRKDGHAAGY
;
A
#
# COMPACT_ATOMS: atom_id res chain seq x y z
N MET A 1 23.95 -9.74 8.98
CA MET A 1 23.95 -9.87 7.49
C MET A 1 24.54 -8.61 6.90
N ALA A 2 25.35 -8.70 5.83
CA ALA A 2 25.74 -7.52 5.07
C ALA A 2 24.48 -6.96 4.39
N GLY A 3 24.07 -5.75 4.72
CA GLY A 3 22.94 -5.06 4.11
C GLY A 3 23.34 -4.35 2.82
N ARG A 4 22.35 -3.75 2.13
CA ARG A 4 22.61 -2.85 0.99
C ARG A 4 23.15 -1.51 1.49
N SER A 5 23.96 -0.83 0.67
CA SER A 5 24.29 0.58 0.93
C SER A 5 23.09 1.47 0.61
N PRO A 6 22.82 2.53 1.40
CA PRO A 6 21.89 3.56 0.97
C PRO A 6 22.42 4.28 -0.28
N VAL A 7 21.50 4.74 -1.13
CA VAL A 7 21.81 5.43 -2.39
C VAL A 7 21.76 6.95 -2.17
N TYR A 8 22.85 7.65 -2.48
CA TYR A 8 22.93 9.10 -2.44
C TYR A 8 22.85 9.66 -3.85
N ALA A 9 22.01 10.66 -4.08
CA ALA A 9 21.81 11.28 -5.39
C ALA A 9 21.73 12.81 -5.27
N PRO A 10 22.46 13.57 -6.10
CA PRO A 10 22.45 15.03 -6.03
C PRO A 10 21.20 15.67 -6.65
N ASN A 11 20.58 15.05 -7.66
CA ASN A 11 19.50 15.66 -8.44
C ASN A 11 18.15 14.99 -8.20
N GLY A 12 18.02 13.72 -8.61
CA GLY A 12 16.76 12.99 -8.52
C GLY A 12 16.98 11.53 -8.11
N VAL A 13 15.96 10.91 -7.52
CA VAL A 13 16.05 9.55 -7.01
C VAL A 13 14.69 8.87 -7.08
N ALA A 14 14.70 7.59 -7.42
CA ALA A 14 13.53 6.71 -7.38
C ALA A 14 13.84 5.44 -6.57
N ALA A 15 12.87 4.97 -5.81
CA ALA A 15 12.93 3.68 -5.12
C ALA A 15 11.61 2.95 -5.33
N THR A 16 11.68 1.74 -5.90
CA THR A 16 10.52 0.91 -6.24
C THR A 16 10.75 -0.54 -5.84
N SER A 17 9.71 -1.36 -5.89
CA SER A 17 9.78 -2.80 -5.56
C SER A 17 10.47 -3.65 -6.61
N GLN A 18 10.77 -3.08 -7.83
CA GLN A 18 11.36 -3.84 -8.93
C GLN A 18 12.29 -2.95 -9.80
N PRO A 19 13.51 -3.41 -10.17
CA PRO A 19 14.53 -2.58 -10.85
C PRO A 19 14.10 -1.95 -12.17
N LEU A 20 13.31 -2.64 -13.00
CA LEU A 20 12.87 -2.10 -14.29
C LEU A 20 11.98 -0.87 -14.12
N ALA A 21 11.17 -0.84 -13.08
CA ALA A 21 10.36 0.33 -12.74
C ALA A 21 11.21 1.50 -12.23
N THR A 22 12.23 1.22 -11.41
CA THR A 22 13.19 2.23 -10.99
C THR A 22 13.93 2.84 -12.18
N SER A 23 14.38 2.00 -13.12
CA SER A 23 15.07 2.47 -14.34
C SER A 23 14.17 3.35 -15.20
N ALA A 24 12.90 2.95 -15.39
CA ALA A 24 11.93 3.76 -16.14
C ALA A 24 11.63 5.11 -15.46
N ALA A 25 11.57 5.13 -14.12
CA ALA A 25 11.42 6.37 -13.37
C ALA A 25 12.61 7.32 -13.56
N LEU A 26 13.84 6.78 -13.48
CA LEU A 26 15.07 7.57 -13.69
C LEU A 26 15.15 8.13 -15.10
N GLU A 27 14.84 7.33 -16.11
CA GLU A 27 14.81 7.80 -17.51
C GLU A 27 13.88 9.01 -17.67
N VAL A 28 12.71 8.99 -17.03
CA VAL A 28 11.78 10.15 -17.04
C VAL A 28 12.42 11.37 -16.37
N LEU A 29 13.03 11.20 -15.20
CA LEU A 29 13.66 12.31 -14.46
C LEU A 29 14.85 12.91 -15.23
N GLU A 30 15.73 12.07 -15.80
CA GLU A 30 16.91 12.50 -16.58
C GLU A 30 16.52 13.25 -17.87
N HIS A 31 15.37 12.92 -18.45
CA HIS A 31 14.83 13.58 -19.64
C HIS A 31 13.90 14.77 -19.32
N GLY A 32 13.94 15.27 -18.09
CA GLY A 32 13.27 16.52 -17.70
C GLY A 32 11.81 16.38 -17.25
N GLY A 33 11.32 15.16 -17.07
CA GLY A 33 10.07 14.91 -16.34
C GLY A 33 10.26 15.15 -14.84
N ASN A 34 9.17 15.36 -14.12
CA ASN A 34 9.19 15.56 -12.67
C ASN A 34 8.90 14.27 -11.88
N ALA A 35 8.92 14.37 -10.54
CA ALA A 35 8.68 13.22 -9.65
C ALA A 35 7.32 12.54 -9.89
N ILE A 36 6.30 13.30 -10.26
CA ILE A 36 4.95 12.77 -10.52
C ILE A 36 4.92 11.97 -11.83
N ASP A 37 5.55 12.49 -12.87
CA ASP A 37 5.69 11.82 -14.17
C ASP A 37 6.41 10.48 -14.01
N ALA A 38 7.52 10.49 -13.28
CA ALA A 38 8.33 9.31 -13.00
C ALA A 38 7.57 8.28 -12.14
N ALA A 39 6.82 8.73 -11.13
CA ALA A 39 6.03 7.85 -10.27
C ALA A 39 4.92 7.13 -11.04
N VAL A 40 4.17 7.84 -11.91
CA VAL A 40 3.13 7.22 -12.74
C VAL A 40 3.73 6.28 -13.78
N THR A 41 4.86 6.64 -14.38
CA THR A 41 5.57 5.77 -15.32
C THR A 41 6.04 4.48 -14.64
N ALA A 42 6.63 4.58 -13.45
CA ALA A 42 7.03 3.41 -12.66
C ALA A 42 5.83 2.53 -12.27
N ALA A 43 4.72 3.13 -11.85
CA ALA A 43 3.50 2.40 -11.50
C ALA A 43 2.93 1.62 -12.71
N ALA A 44 2.96 2.23 -13.89
CA ALA A 44 2.56 1.55 -15.14
C ALA A 44 3.49 0.38 -15.49
N VAL A 45 4.81 0.52 -15.29
CA VAL A 45 5.78 -0.57 -15.49
C VAL A 45 5.54 -1.69 -14.47
N LEU A 46 5.35 -1.36 -13.18
CA LEU A 46 5.05 -2.34 -12.13
C LEU A 46 3.78 -3.13 -12.43
N ALA A 47 2.75 -2.52 -13.03
CA ALA A 47 1.54 -3.21 -13.47
C ALA A 47 1.80 -4.32 -14.52
N VAL A 48 2.97 -4.30 -15.15
CA VAL A 48 3.42 -5.32 -16.12
C VAL A 48 4.36 -6.32 -15.48
N VAL A 49 5.36 -5.82 -14.72
CA VAL A 49 6.46 -6.66 -14.21
C VAL A 49 6.21 -7.26 -12.83
N GLU A 50 5.19 -6.75 -12.12
CA GLU A 50 4.65 -7.30 -10.86
C GLU A 50 3.12 -7.50 -10.96
N PRO A 51 2.61 -8.27 -11.94
CA PRO A 51 1.17 -8.34 -12.23
C PRO A 51 0.34 -8.97 -11.10
N MET A 52 1.00 -9.69 -10.16
CA MET A 52 0.36 -10.23 -8.96
C MET A 52 0.06 -9.14 -7.91
N MET A 53 0.86 -8.08 -7.87
CA MET A 53 0.80 -7.07 -6.82
C MET A 53 -0.11 -5.90 -7.16
N THR A 54 -0.09 -5.48 -8.44
CA THR A 54 -0.64 -4.20 -8.87
C THR A 54 -1.15 -4.23 -10.32
N GLY A 55 -1.89 -3.19 -10.72
CA GLY A 55 -2.33 -3.07 -12.11
C GLY A 55 -3.43 -2.03 -12.31
N VAL A 56 -3.84 -1.90 -13.57
CA VAL A 56 -4.98 -1.07 -14.00
C VAL A 56 -6.29 -1.51 -13.34
N GLY A 57 -6.41 -2.80 -13.00
CA GLY A 57 -7.56 -3.38 -12.31
C GLY A 57 -7.58 -3.15 -10.80
N GLY A 58 -6.65 -2.37 -10.25
CA GLY A 58 -6.49 -2.10 -8.83
C GLY A 58 -6.88 -0.69 -8.39
N ASP A 59 -6.45 -0.34 -7.18
CA ASP A 59 -6.61 0.97 -6.55
C ASP A 59 -5.26 1.62 -6.26
N MET A 60 -5.25 2.95 -6.08
CA MET A 60 -4.04 3.67 -5.68
C MET A 60 -4.32 4.81 -4.71
N PHE A 61 -3.29 5.14 -3.92
CA PHE A 61 -3.23 6.35 -3.11
C PHE A 61 -1.86 7.01 -3.28
N ALA A 62 -1.81 8.33 -3.08
CA ALA A 62 -0.55 9.06 -3.07
C ALA A 62 -0.56 10.23 -2.09
N ILE A 63 0.61 10.55 -1.54
CA ILE A 63 0.92 11.84 -0.92
C ILE A 63 1.97 12.51 -1.79
N VAL A 64 1.71 13.75 -2.17
CA VAL A 64 2.60 14.58 -2.99
C VAL A 64 3.03 15.79 -2.16
N TRP A 65 4.32 15.98 -2.03
CA TRP A 65 4.89 17.28 -1.65
C TRP A 65 5.12 18.10 -2.92
N SER A 66 4.39 19.18 -3.05
CA SER A 66 4.60 20.14 -4.13
C SER A 66 5.59 21.22 -3.68
N ALA A 67 6.79 21.22 -4.28
CA ALA A 67 7.81 22.23 -3.98
C ALA A 67 7.34 23.65 -4.34
N LYS A 68 6.52 23.77 -5.42
CA LYS A 68 5.92 25.04 -5.85
C LYS A 68 4.89 25.56 -4.84
N GLU A 69 4.01 24.69 -4.35
CA GLU A 69 2.93 25.06 -3.42
C GLU A 69 3.39 25.04 -1.95
N LYS A 70 4.56 24.44 -1.68
CA LYS A 70 5.15 24.24 -0.34
C LYS A 70 4.18 23.57 0.63
N ARG A 71 3.48 22.55 0.18
CA ARG A 71 2.51 21.79 0.97
C ARG A 71 2.37 20.34 0.53
N LEU A 72 1.83 19.52 1.43
CA LEU A 72 1.39 18.17 1.13
C LEU A 72 -0.04 18.16 0.59
N VAL A 73 -0.28 17.27 -0.36
CA VAL A 73 -1.61 16.98 -0.90
C VAL A 73 -1.76 15.47 -1.01
N GLY A 74 -2.91 14.96 -0.58
CA GLY A 74 -3.25 13.55 -0.69
C GLY A 74 -4.18 13.26 -1.86
N LEU A 75 -4.04 12.08 -2.46
CA LEU A 75 -4.97 11.55 -3.45
C LEU A 75 -5.48 10.18 -3.01
N ASN A 76 -6.79 10.06 -2.91
CA ASN A 76 -7.51 8.81 -2.72
C ASN A 76 -8.16 8.41 -4.05
N ALA A 77 -7.62 7.40 -4.69
CA ALA A 77 -8.16 6.80 -5.89
C ALA A 77 -8.55 5.33 -5.63
N SER A 78 -9.20 5.07 -4.51
CA SER A 78 -9.88 3.81 -4.26
C SER A 78 -11.27 3.82 -4.90
N GLY A 79 -11.63 2.71 -5.53
CA GLY A 79 -12.95 2.57 -6.12
C GLY A 79 -14.05 2.27 -5.10
N ARG A 80 -15.28 2.42 -5.55
CA ARG A 80 -16.48 2.18 -4.73
C ARG A 80 -17.10 0.82 -5.03
N ALA A 81 -17.84 0.27 -4.09
CA ALA A 81 -18.71 -0.88 -4.31
C ALA A 81 -19.69 -0.59 -5.46
N GLY A 82 -19.93 -1.58 -6.30
CA GLY A 82 -20.94 -1.47 -7.34
C GLY A 82 -22.34 -1.23 -6.77
N SER A 83 -23.20 -0.61 -7.56
CA SER A 83 -24.58 -0.29 -7.16
C SER A 83 -25.43 -1.53 -6.83
N LEU A 84 -25.00 -2.71 -7.29
CA LEU A 84 -25.65 -3.99 -6.99
C LEU A 84 -25.08 -4.71 -5.75
N MET A 85 -23.99 -4.22 -5.17
CA MET A 85 -23.34 -4.82 -4.00
C MET A 85 -23.98 -4.32 -2.72
N SER A 86 -24.84 -5.12 -2.11
CA SER A 86 -25.46 -4.82 -0.83
C SER A 86 -25.32 -5.97 0.16
N ARG A 87 -25.40 -5.65 1.46
CA ARG A 87 -25.41 -6.66 2.53
C ARG A 87 -26.54 -7.68 2.33
N ASP A 88 -27.74 -7.21 2.01
CA ASP A 88 -28.91 -8.07 1.82
C ASP A 88 -28.75 -9.00 0.63
N GLU A 89 -28.15 -8.53 -0.46
CA GLU A 89 -27.88 -9.38 -1.64
C GLU A 89 -26.84 -10.45 -1.31
N LEU A 90 -25.79 -10.13 -0.57
CA LEU A 90 -24.78 -11.08 -0.11
C LEU A 90 -25.41 -12.12 0.84
N LEU A 91 -26.26 -11.70 1.78
CA LEU A 91 -26.98 -12.64 2.65
C LEU A 91 -27.90 -13.59 1.87
N LYS A 92 -28.63 -13.09 0.85
CA LYS A 92 -29.46 -13.94 -0.05
C LYS A 92 -28.61 -14.99 -0.77
N ARG A 93 -27.34 -14.70 -1.04
CA ARG A 93 -26.38 -15.66 -1.62
C ARG A 93 -25.72 -16.57 -0.57
N GLY A 94 -26.17 -16.52 0.67
CA GLY A 94 -25.65 -17.34 1.78
C GLY A 94 -24.29 -16.88 2.32
N ARG A 95 -23.95 -15.59 2.14
CA ARG A 95 -22.69 -15.03 2.64
C ARG A 95 -22.91 -14.44 4.04
N GLU A 96 -22.43 -15.11 5.07
CA GLU A 96 -22.42 -14.59 6.46
C GLU A 96 -21.26 -13.62 6.70
N HIS A 97 -20.15 -13.78 5.95
CA HIS A 97 -18.97 -12.94 5.93
C HIS A 97 -18.65 -12.49 4.51
N MET A 98 -17.90 -11.40 4.37
CA MET A 98 -17.39 -11.01 3.06
C MET A 98 -16.51 -12.13 2.49
N PRO A 99 -16.72 -12.52 1.22
CA PRO A 99 -15.79 -13.41 0.55
C PRO A 99 -14.37 -12.84 0.58
N THR A 100 -13.38 -13.68 0.70
CA THR A 100 -11.98 -13.24 0.69
C THR A 100 -11.46 -13.00 -0.72
N ARG A 101 -12.08 -13.62 -1.74
CA ARG A 101 -11.61 -13.57 -3.13
C ARG A 101 -12.78 -13.87 -4.11
N GLY A 102 -12.56 -13.67 -5.39
CA GLY A 102 -13.51 -13.98 -6.44
C GLY A 102 -14.35 -12.79 -6.89
N ILE A 103 -15.29 -13.05 -7.80
CA ILE A 103 -16.04 -11.98 -8.51
C ILE A 103 -16.89 -11.10 -7.59
N GLU A 104 -17.36 -11.65 -6.47
CA GLU A 104 -18.19 -10.91 -5.50
C GLU A 104 -17.40 -9.87 -4.69
N THR A 105 -16.06 -9.88 -4.78
CA THR A 105 -15.19 -8.92 -4.09
C THR A 105 -14.72 -7.79 -4.99
N VAL A 106 -15.04 -7.83 -6.28
CA VAL A 106 -14.61 -6.81 -7.23
C VAL A 106 -15.40 -5.52 -7.02
N THR A 107 -14.68 -4.45 -6.74
CA THR A 107 -15.21 -3.07 -6.72
C THR A 107 -14.72 -2.31 -7.96
N VAL A 108 -15.08 -1.04 -8.12
CA VAL A 108 -14.62 -0.25 -9.27
C VAL A 108 -13.10 -0.08 -9.21
N PRO A 109 -12.33 -0.46 -10.25
CA PRO A 109 -10.89 -0.19 -10.27
C PRO A 109 -10.61 1.33 -10.31
N GLY A 110 -9.83 1.84 -9.37
CA GLY A 110 -9.57 3.27 -9.24
C GLY A 110 -8.21 3.74 -9.76
N ALA A 111 -7.23 2.83 -9.91
CA ALA A 111 -5.84 3.16 -10.17
C ALA A 111 -5.63 4.07 -11.40
N LEU A 112 -6.24 3.73 -12.54
CA LEU A 112 -6.09 4.50 -13.79
C LEU A 112 -6.58 5.94 -13.65
N ALA A 113 -7.69 6.16 -12.93
CA ALA A 113 -8.19 7.51 -12.67
C ALA A 113 -7.23 8.31 -11.76
N GLY A 114 -6.59 7.63 -10.81
CA GLY A 114 -5.58 8.23 -9.95
C GLY A 114 -4.32 8.63 -10.70
N TRP A 115 -3.81 7.77 -11.60
CA TRP A 115 -2.65 8.10 -12.46
C TRP A 115 -2.91 9.35 -13.30
N ASP A 116 -4.06 9.43 -13.95
CA ASP A 116 -4.45 10.57 -14.78
C ASP A 116 -4.64 11.84 -13.94
N ALA A 117 -5.25 11.73 -12.75
CA ALA A 117 -5.44 12.87 -11.86
C ALA A 117 -4.10 13.46 -11.36
N LEU A 118 -3.12 12.61 -11.03
CA LEU A 118 -1.77 13.03 -10.65
C LEU A 118 -1.09 13.79 -11.80
N LEU A 119 -1.07 13.19 -13.00
CA LEU A 119 -0.45 13.81 -14.18
C LEU A 119 -1.12 15.11 -14.55
N LYS A 120 -2.45 15.18 -14.57
CA LYS A 120 -3.20 16.41 -14.92
C LYS A 120 -2.93 17.57 -13.96
N LYS A 121 -2.74 17.28 -12.67
CA LYS A 121 -2.57 18.34 -11.67
C LYS A 121 -1.13 18.76 -11.48
N TYR A 122 -0.20 17.82 -11.48
CA TYR A 122 1.19 18.06 -11.10
C TYR A 122 2.21 17.53 -12.11
N GLY A 123 1.80 16.72 -13.09
CA GLY A 123 2.68 16.18 -14.12
C GLY A 123 3.03 17.19 -15.21
N THR A 124 4.04 16.84 -15.98
CA THR A 124 4.49 17.60 -17.17
C THR A 124 4.37 16.78 -18.46
N ILE A 125 4.13 15.46 -18.33
CA ILE A 125 3.89 14.58 -19.47
C ILE A 125 2.43 14.07 -19.47
N THR A 126 1.99 13.58 -20.63
CA THR A 126 0.66 12.97 -20.75
C THR A 126 0.66 11.53 -20.27
N LEU A 127 -0.52 11.00 -19.91
CA LEU A 127 -0.71 9.58 -19.60
C LEU A 127 -0.24 8.69 -20.76
N ALA A 128 -0.50 9.10 -22.00
CA ALA A 128 -0.04 8.40 -23.20
C ALA A 128 1.49 8.24 -23.23
N LYS A 129 2.25 9.24 -22.77
CA LYS A 129 3.71 9.17 -22.68
C LYS A 129 4.15 8.32 -21.48
N ALA A 130 3.51 8.48 -20.33
CA ALA A 130 3.87 7.77 -19.11
C ALA A 130 3.75 6.24 -19.24
N VAL A 131 2.79 5.73 -20.00
CA VAL A 131 2.59 4.27 -20.16
C VAL A 131 3.48 3.63 -21.23
N GLN A 132 4.28 4.38 -22.00
CA GLN A 132 5.10 3.82 -23.10
C GLN A 132 6.12 2.77 -22.65
N PRO A 133 6.90 2.95 -21.56
CA PRO A 133 7.82 1.92 -21.11
C PRO A 133 7.09 0.62 -20.73
N ALA A 134 5.92 0.74 -20.08
CA ALA A 134 5.08 -0.41 -19.73
C ALA A 134 4.58 -1.18 -20.97
N ILE A 135 4.16 -0.47 -22.02
CA ILE A 135 3.82 -1.08 -23.31
C ILE A 135 5.01 -1.87 -23.86
N GLY A 136 6.21 -1.28 -23.79
CA GLY A 136 7.44 -1.94 -24.25
C GLY A 136 7.72 -3.24 -23.52
N TYR A 137 7.64 -3.26 -22.19
CA TYR A 137 7.83 -4.48 -21.39
C TYR A 137 6.72 -5.52 -21.60
N ALA A 138 5.48 -5.08 -21.75
CA ALA A 138 4.37 -6.01 -22.01
C ALA A 138 4.49 -6.69 -23.38
N GLU A 139 4.93 -5.96 -24.40
CA GLU A 139 5.05 -6.46 -25.77
C GLU A 139 6.32 -7.27 -26.02
N LYS A 140 7.48 -6.70 -25.63
CA LYS A 140 8.80 -7.32 -25.86
C LYS A 140 9.15 -8.35 -24.79
N GLY A 141 8.46 -8.32 -23.66
CA GLY A 141 8.71 -9.16 -22.50
C GLY A 141 9.75 -8.59 -21.54
N PHE A 142 9.84 -9.25 -20.40
CA PHE A 142 10.84 -9.00 -19.36
C PHE A 142 11.30 -10.33 -18.74
N VAL A 143 12.46 -10.30 -18.10
CA VAL A 143 12.98 -11.48 -17.38
C VAL A 143 12.39 -11.50 -15.97
N VAL A 144 11.77 -12.62 -15.60
CA VAL A 144 11.14 -12.83 -14.30
C VAL A 144 12.23 -12.98 -13.22
N THR A 145 12.13 -12.23 -12.14
CA THR A 145 13.06 -12.23 -11.02
C THR A 145 12.71 -13.30 -9.98
N PRO A 146 13.62 -13.70 -9.07
CA PRO A 146 13.37 -14.79 -8.12
C PRO A 146 12.22 -14.55 -7.15
N VAL A 147 12.06 -13.32 -6.61
CA VAL A 147 10.93 -13.00 -5.70
C VAL A 147 9.62 -13.05 -6.44
N ILE A 148 9.55 -12.41 -7.60
CA ILE A 148 8.38 -12.40 -8.50
C ILE A 148 7.97 -13.83 -8.88
N ALA A 149 8.93 -14.69 -9.25
CA ALA A 149 8.67 -16.10 -9.58
C ALA A 149 8.06 -16.87 -8.40
N GLY A 150 8.58 -16.61 -7.18
CA GLY A 150 8.08 -17.24 -5.96
C GLY A 150 6.64 -16.82 -5.63
N ASP A 151 6.37 -15.52 -5.66
CA ASP A 151 5.04 -14.95 -5.43
C ASP A 151 4.06 -15.48 -6.50
N TRP A 152 4.46 -15.51 -7.76
CA TRP A 152 3.63 -16.05 -8.85
C TRP A 152 3.31 -17.54 -8.66
N ALA A 153 4.31 -18.35 -8.33
CA ALA A 153 4.15 -19.80 -8.10
C ALA A 153 3.17 -20.09 -6.95
N GLY A 154 3.17 -19.27 -5.91
CA GLY A 154 2.22 -19.35 -4.80
C GLY A 154 0.76 -19.23 -5.23
N GLN A 155 0.48 -18.59 -6.36
CA GLN A 155 -0.86 -18.32 -6.86
C GLN A 155 -1.30 -19.23 -8.05
N HIS A 156 -0.52 -20.25 -8.39
CA HIS A 156 -0.84 -21.15 -9.52
C HIS A 156 -2.29 -21.66 -9.48
N HIS A 157 -2.76 -22.12 -8.31
CA HIS A 157 -4.11 -22.67 -8.15
C HIS A 157 -5.22 -21.64 -8.44
N ILE A 158 -5.00 -20.35 -8.08
CA ILE A 158 -5.94 -19.26 -8.38
C ILE A 158 -5.98 -18.99 -9.88
N LEU A 159 -4.81 -18.89 -10.51
CA LEU A 159 -4.67 -18.62 -11.94
C LEU A 159 -5.23 -19.75 -12.80
N ALA A 160 -5.04 -21.00 -12.38
CA ALA A 160 -5.55 -22.16 -13.07
C ALA A 160 -7.09 -22.28 -13.01
N ALA A 161 -7.74 -21.70 -12.00
CA ALA A 161 -9.19 -21.77 -11.80
C ALA A 161 -9.98 -20.87 -12.76
N ASP A 162 -9.43 -19.69 -13.15
CA ASP A 162 -10.10 -18.76 -14.06
C ASP A 162 -9.54 -18.90 -15.49
N PRO A 163 -10.39 -19.09 -16.50
CA PRO A 163 -9.91 -19.26 -17.88
C PRO A 163 -9.14 -18.05 -18.42
N GLY A 164 -9.53 -16.82 -18.05
CA GLY A 164 -8.85 -15.59 -18.47
C GLY A 164 -7.50 -15.45 -17.78
N ALA A 165 -7.42 -15.72 -16.48
CA ALA A 165 -6.16 -15.68 -15.71
C ALA A 165 -5.17 -16.75 -16.21
N ARG A 166 -5.66 -17.96 -16.44
CA ARG A 166 -4.85 -19.06 -17.02
C ARG A 166 -4.25 -18.69 -18.36
N ALA A 167 -5.06 -18.15 -19.26
CA ALA A 167 -4.60 -17.74 -20.59
C ALA A 167 -3.61 -16.58 -20.56
N THR A 168 -3.73 -15.69 -19.57
CA THR A 168 -2.89 -14.49 -19.44
C THR A 168 -1.59 -14.75 -18.70
N PHE A 169 -1.63 -15.50 -17.60
CA PHE A 169 -0.56 -15.56 -16.62
C PHE A 169 0.12 -16.93 -16.47
N LEU A 170 -0.36 -17.96 -17.15
CA LEU A 170 0.33 -19.26 -17.21
C LEU A 170 0.90 -19.51 -18.60
N VAL A 171 2.15 -19.96 -18.64
CA VAL A 171 2.83 -20.38 -19.87
C VAL A 171 2.80 -21.91 -19.94
N ASN A 172 2.12 -22.47 -20.94
CA ASN A 172 1.90 -23.92 -21.05
C ASN A 172 1.27 -24.56 -19.79
N GLY A 173 0.43 -23.79 -19.07
CA GLY A 173 -0.25 -24.25 -17.86
C GLY A 173 0.56 -24.05 -16.55
N GLU A 174 1.79 -23.55 -16.62
CA GLU A 174 2.70 -23.36 -15.49
C GLU A 174 3.01 -21.87 -15.27
N THR A 175 3.37 -21.50 -14.04
CA THR A 175 3.86 -20.16 -13.73
C THR A 175 5.28 -19.97 -14.27
N PRO A 176 5.64 -18.75 -14.74
CA PRO A 176 6.99 -18.50 -15.23
C PRO A 176 8.01 -18.59 -14.07
N LYS A 177 9.19 -19.15 -14.38
CA LYS A 177 10.28 -19.33 -13.43
C LYS A 177 11.28 -18.17 -13.48
N ALA A 178 12.06 -18.01 -12.42
CA ALA A 178 13.15 -17.04 -12.40
C ALA A 178 14.11 -17.25 -13.59
N GLY A 179 14.42 -16.16 -14.29
CA GLY A 179 15.26 -16.17 -15.49
C GLY A 179 14.49 -16.41 -16.80
N GLU A 180 13.23 -16.79 -16.76
CA GLU A 180 12.40 -16.94 -17.97
C GLU A 180 11.87 -15.58 -18.44
N TRP A 181 11.60 -15.48 -19.75
CA TRP A 181 10.94 -14.34 -20.35
C TRP A 181 9.42 -14.50 -20.26
N PHE A 182 8.76 -13.42 -19.85
CA PHE A 182 7.30 -13.34 -19.84
C PHE A 182 6.82 -12.18 -20.73
N HIS A 183 5.80 -12.44 -21.52
CA HIS A 183 5.16 -11.49 -22.43
C HIS A 183 3.67 -11.38 -22.11
N ASN A 184 3.10 -10.18 -22.21
CA ASN A 184 1.67 -9.96 -22.02
C ASN A 184 1.09 -9.08 -23.14
N PRO A 185 0.84 -9.63 -24.32
CA PRO A 185 0.36 -8.88 -25.48
C PRO A 185 -1.01 -8.23 -25.25
N ASP A 186 -1.88 -8.87 -24.46
CA ASP A 186 -3.18 -8.31 -24.10
C ASP A 186 -3.04 -7.05 -23.24
N MET A 187 -2.10 -7.05 -22.30
CA MET A 187 -1.78 -5.84 -21.49
C MET A 187 -1.19 -4.74 -22.36
N ALA A 188 -0.32 -5.08 -23.32
CA ALA A 188 0.20 -4.11 -24.27
C ALA A 188 -0.92 -3.48 -25.11
N ALA A 189 -1.87 -4.27 -25.59
CA ALA A 189 -3.04 -3.78 -26.33
C ALA A 189 -3.92 -2.86 -25.47
N THR A 190 -4.17 -3.24 -24.22
CA THR A 190 -4.93 -2.43 -23.25
C THR A 190 -4.24 -1.11 -22.95
N LEU A 191 -2.93 -1.11 -22.68
CA LEU A 191 -2.17 0.12 -22.42
C LEU A 191 -2.12 1.03 -23.64
N ARG A 192 -2.03 0.48 -24.88
CA ARG A 192 -2.16 1.27 -26.11
C ARG A 192 -3.55 1.89 -26.25
N GLN A 193 -4.60 1.17 -25.89
CA GLN A 193 -5.95 1.73 -25.86
C GLN A 193 -6.05 2.88 -24.87
N ILE A 194 -5.55 2.70 -23.63
CA ILE A 194 -5.49 3.75 -22.61
C ILE A 194 -4.65 4.95 -23.09
N ALA A 195 -3.53 4.72 -23.77
CA ALA A 195 -2.71 5.80 -24.32
C ALA A 195 -3.46 6.66 -25.36
N ARG A 196 -4.32 6.05 -26.18
CA ARG A 196 -5.12 6.76 -27.19
C ARG A 196 -6.34 7.47 -26.63
N GLU A 197 -7.08 6.80 -25.74
CA GLU A 197 -8.43 7.17 -25.30
C GLU A 197 -8.44 7.81 -23.90
N GLY A 198 -7.34 7.66 -23.16
CA GLY A 198 -7.27 8.08 -21.75
C GLY A 198 -8.14 7.24 -20.82
N PRO A 199 -8.42 7.73 -19.59
CA PRO A 199 -9.30 7.04 -18.64
C PRO A 199 -10.71 6.69 -19.16
N PRO A 200 -11.34 7.44 -20.08
CA PRO A 200 -12.60 7.06 -20.68
C PRO A 200 -12.63 5.66 -21.28
N ALA A 201 -11.49 5.11 -21.74
CA ALA A 201 -11.41 3.72 -22.20
C ALA A 201 -12.00 2.73 -21.18
N LEU A 202 -11.63 2.90 -19.90
CA LEU A 202 -12.10 2.08 -18.79
C LEU A 202 -13.43 2.61 -18.21
N TYR A 203 -13.54 3.92 -18.00
CA TYR A 203 -14.68 4.52 -17.28
C TYR A 203 -15.83 4.92 -18.21
N GLY A 204 -16.32 3.95 -19.00
CA GLY A 204 -17.48 4.09 -19.89
C GLY A 204 -17.25 3.68 -21.34
N GLY A 205 -15.98 3.54 -21.76
CA GLY A 205 -15.60 3.09 -23.10
C GLY A 205 -15.68 1.57 -23.29
N SER A 206 -15.14 1.10 -24.40
CA SER A 206 -15.23 -0.32 -24.81
C SER A 206 -14.53 -1.27 -23.85
N LEU A 207 -13.42 -0.86 -23.21
CA LEU A 207 -12.76 -1.66 -22.18
C LEU A 207 -13.67 -1.83 -20.97
N GLY A 208 -14.26 -0.75 -20.45
CA GLY A 208 -15.21 -0.80 -19.34
C GLY A 208 -16.45 -1.62 -19.64
N GLN A 209 -17.00 -1.53 -20.86
CA GLN A 209 -18.14 -2.35 -21.29
C GLN A 209 -17.80 -3.84 -21.27
N ARG A 210 -16.62 -4.25 -21.76
CA ARG A 210 -16.15 -5.64 -21.69
C ARG A 210 -16.01 -6.14 -20.26
N ILE A 211 -15.43 -5.30 -19.37
CA ILE A 211 -15.25 -5.63 -17.95
C ILE A 211 -16.61 -5.85 -17.29
N VAL A 212 -17.53 -4.90 -17.43
CA VAL A 212 -18.86 -5.02 -16.81
C VAL A 212 -19.62 -6.22 -17.31
N ALA A 213 -19.63 -6.46 -18.64
CA ALA A 213 -20.29 -7.62 -19.21
C ALA A 213 -19.74 -8.95 -18.64
N HIS A 214 -18.41 -9.06 -18.50
CA HIS A 214 -17.77 -10.23 -17.92
C HIS A 214 -18.07 -10.39 -16.42
N VAL A 215 -17.95 -9.29 -15.66
CA VAL A 215 -18.26 -9.25 -14.22
C VAL A 215 -19.70 -9.71 -13.97
N GLN A 216 -20.67 -9.16 -14.71
CA GLN A 216 -22.08 -9.54 -14.58
C GLN A 216 -22.36 -10.98 -15.00
N LYS A 217 -21.71 -11.46 -16.07
CA LYS A 217 -21.80 -12.87 -16.50
C LYS A 217 -21.38 -13.85 -15.39
N LEU A 218 -20.40 -13.46 -14.58
CA LEU A 218 -19.92 -14.24 -13.43
C LEU A 218 -20.71 -13.99 -12.14
N GLY A 219 -21.75 -13.12 -12.17
CA GLY A 219 -22.56 -12.78 -10.99
C GLY A 219 -21.99 -11.68 -10.10
N GLY A 220 -21.02 -10.89 -10.59
CA GLY A 220 -20.48 -9.75 -9.87
C GLY A 220 -21.41 -8.52 -9.86
N PHE A 221 -21.02 -7.46 -9.19
CA PHE A 221 -21.92 -6.39 -8.78
C PHE A 221 -21.73 -5.05 -9.53
N LEU A 222 -20.80 -4.98 -10.50
CA LEU A 222 -20.51 -3.73 -11.21
C LEU A 222 -21.50 -3.47 -12.34
N THR A 223 -21.87 -2.20 -12.50
CA THR A 223 -22.56 -1.68 -13.70
C THR A 223 -21.66 -0.68 -14.44
N LEU A 224 -22.00 -0.37 -15.69
CA LEU A 224 -21.26 0.63 -16.46
C LEU A 224 -21.35 2.02 -15.85
N ASP A 225 -22.47 2.32 -15.21
CA ASP A 225 -22.67 3.61 -14.52
C ASP A 225 -21.81 3.74 -13.25
N ASP A 226 -21.50 2.63 -12.58
CA ASP A 226 -20.54 2.62 -11.46
C ASP A 226 -19.14 3.01 -11.94
N LEU A 227 -18.71 2.48 -13.08
CA LEU A 227 -17.43 2.86 -13.69
C LEU A 227 -17.43 4.34 -14.09
N LYS A 228 -18.48 4.83 -14.78
CA LYS A 228 -18.59 6.23 -15.23
C LYS A 228 -18.58 7.25 -14.08
N LYS A 229 -19.13 6.87 -12.93
CA LYS A 229 -19.18 7.74 -11.74
C LYS A 229 -17.88 7.75 -10.93
N ASN A 230 -16.94 6.88 -11.25
CA ASN A 230 -15.69 6.79 -10.50
C ASN A 230 -14.86 8.08 -10.63
N GLN A 231 -14.55 8.68 -9.48
CA GLN A 231 -13.74 9.90 -9.39
C GLN A 231 -12.74 9.76 -8.23
N PRO A 232 -11.45 10.00 -8.48
CA PRO A 232 -10.47 10.12 -7.40
C PRO A 232 -10.75 11.39 -6.58
N THR A 233 -10.43 11.35 -5.30
CA THR A 233 -10.68 12.46 -4.37
C THR A 233 -9.35 13.02 -3.86
N TRP A 234 -9.14 14.32 -4.04
CA TRP A 234 -8.05 15.03 -3.39
C TRP A 234 -8.40 15.26 -1.92
N VAL A 235 -7.48 14.93 -1.03
CA VAL A 235 -7.68 14.98 0.41
C VAL A 235 -6.54 15.72 1.11
N THR A 236 -6.81 16.30 2.26
CA THR A 236 -5.77 16.82 3.15
C THR A 236 -5.23 15.68 4.00
N PRO A 237 -3.93 15.38 3.98
CA PRO A 237 -3.33 14.39 4.87
C PRO A 237 -3.57 14.75 6.34
N ILE A 238 -3.65 13.72 7.19
CA ILE A 238 -3.72 13.85 8.65
C ILE A 238 -2.35 13.59 9.26
N SER A 239 -2.07 14.11 10.44
CA SER A 239 -0.74 13.99 11.02
C SER A 239 -0.72 13.88 12.54
N THR A 240 0.42 13.42 13.05
CA THR A 240 0.81 13.55 14.45
C THR A 240 2.28 13.95 14.57
N THR A 241 2.66 14.51 15.70
CA THR A 241 4.08 14.75 16.02
C THR A 241 4.66 13.54 16.75
N PHE A 242 5.84 13.09 16.32
CA PHE A 242 6.61 12.03 16.98
C PHE A 242 8.09 12.40 16.98
N LYS A 243 8.72 12.45 18.18
CA LYS A 243 10.15 12.78 18.36
C LYS A 243 10.60 14.06 17.63
N GLY A 244 9.74 15.09 17.61
CA GLY A 244 10.05 16.38 16.98
C GLY A 244 9.82 16.45 15.46
N TYR A 245 9.37 15.37 14.83
CA TYR A 245 8.97 15.30 13.42
C TYR A 245 7.46 15.23 13.32
N ARG A 246 6.90 15.71 12.20
CA ARG A 246 5.49 15.53 11.89
C ARG A 246 5.32 14.40 10.88
N VAL A 247 4.62 13.35 11.30
CA VAL A 247 4.31 12.16 10.47
C VAL A 247 2.93 12.33 9.88
N TRP A 248 2.83 12.12 8.57
CA TRP A 248 1.63 12.30 7.77
C TRP A 248 1.18 10.99 7.16
N GLU A 249 -0.12 10.75 7.23
CA GLU A 249 -0.84 9.66 6.57
C GLU A 249 -2.07 10.22 5.88
N LEU A 250 -2.74 9.41 5.04
CA LEU A 250 -4.02 9.82 4.48
C LEU A 250 -5.16 9.56 5.47
N PRO A 251 -6.23 10.39 5.41
CA PRO A 251 -7.44 10.12 6.20
C PRO A 251 -8.13 8.83 5.74
N PRO A 252 -9.07 8.26 6.53
CA PRO A 252 -9.89 7.11 6.10
C PRO A 252 -10.44 7.30 4.68
N ASN A 253 -10.66 6.24 3.96
CA ASN A 253 -10.98 4.83 4.28
C ASN A 253 -9.79 3.87 4.50
N ASN A 254 -8.59 4.34 4.62
CA ASN A 254 -7.39 3.51 4.81
C ASN A 254 -6.93 3.44 6.27
N GLN A 255 -5.91 2.59 6.52
CA GLN A 255 -5.39 2.30 7.87
C GLN A 255 -4.32 3.28 8.38
N GLY A 256 -4.04 4.39 7.69
CA GLY A 256 -2.96 5.33 8.07
C GLY A 256 -3.10 5.89 9.49
N ILE A 257 -4.34 6.13 9.92
CA ILE A 257 -4.64 6.60 11.28
C ILE A 257 -4.05 5.67 12.36
N ALA A 258 -3.99 4.34 12.13
CA ALA A 258 -3.43 3.41 13.11
C ALA A 258 -1.92 3.60 13.30
N THR A 259 -1.17 3.96 12.25
CA THR A 259 0.25 4.35 12.39
C THR A 259 0.38 5.55 13.33
N LEU A 260 -0.43 6.59 13.10
CA LEU A 260 -0.38 7.82 13.90
C LEU A 260 -0.77 7.55 15.36
N GLU A 261 -1.79 6.73 15.59
CA GLU A 261 -2.24 6.33 16.93
C GLU A 261 -1.18 5.51 17.65
N MET A 262 -0.58 4.50 16.99
CA MET A 262 0.53 3.72 17.55
C MET A 262 1.68 4.63 17.97
N LEU A 263 2.11 5.57 17.14
CA LEU A 263 3.19 6.50 17.44
C LEU A 263 2.86 7.37 18.67
N ARG A 264 1.61 7.86 18.79
CA ARG A 264 1.16 8.64 19.94
C ARG A 264 1.12 7.83 21.24
N ILE A 265 0.65 6.57 21.17
CA ILE A 265 0.67 5.67 22.33
C ILE A 265 2.12 5.45 22.78
N LEU A 266 3.01 5.17 21.83
CA LEU A 266 4.41 4.80 22.08
C LEU A 266 5.31 5.98 22.45
N ASP A 267 4.94 7.21 22.14
CA ASP A 267 5.76 8.40 22.41
C ASP A 267 6.00 8.68 23.91
N ALA A 268 5.15 8.12 24.77
CA ALA A 268 5.26 8.23 26.21
C ALA A 268 6.31 7.30 26.86
N TYR A 269 6.77 6.28 26.11
CA TYR A 269 7.70 5.29 26.62
C TYR A 269 9.14 5.62 26.20
N ASP A 270 10.10 5.30 27.07
CA ASP A 270 11.53 5.35 26.71
C ASP A 270 11.94 4.10 25.93
N LEU A 271 11.48 4.03 24.67
CA LEU A 271 11.77 2.91 23.77
C LEU A 271 13.29 2.70 23.58
N LYS A 272 14.08 3.76 23.67
CA LYS A 272 15.55 3.68 23.53
C LYS A 272 16.17 2.93 24.70
N ALA A 273 15.74 3.21 25.93
CA ALA A 273 16.22 2.52 27.12
C ALA A 273 15.80 1.04 27.16
N MET A 274 14.63 0.69 26.56
CA MET A 274 14.20 -0.70 26.44
C MET A 274 15.14 -1.54 25.56
N GLY A 275 15.86 -0.92 24.63
CA GLY A 275 16.74 -1.58 23.66
C GLY A 275 16.01 -2.07 22.43
N HIS A 276 16.65 -1.89 21.27
CA HIS A 276 16.08 -2.28 19.96
C HIS A 276 15.79 -3.78 19.91
N ASN A 277 14.56 -4.14 19.52
CA ASN A 277 14.07 -5.52 19.40
C ASN A 277 14.21 -6.38 20.66
N SER A 278 14.31 -5.77 21.87
CA SER A 278 14.13 -6.47 23.13
C SER A 278 12.69 -6.94 23.33
N ALA A 279 12.44 -7.89 24.21
CA ALA A 279 11.08 -8.38 24.48
C ALA A 279 10.16 -7.28 25.01
N GLY A 280 10.64 -6.42 25.92
CA GLY A 280 9.87 -5.29 26.43
C GLY A 280 9.52 -4.28 25.34
N TYR A 281 10.48 -3.93 24.48
CA TYR A 281 10.25 -3.07 23.32
C TYR A 281 9.19 -3.64 22.38
N LEU A 282 9.37 -4.90 21.94
CA LEU A 282 8.43 -5.56 21.03
C LEU A 282 7.04 -5.69 21.63
N HIS A 283 6.95 -6.02 22.93
CA HIS A 283 5.68 -6.12 23.64
C HIS A 283 4.90 -4.79 23.57
N HIS A 284 5.53 -3.64 23.87
CA HIS A 284 4.86 -2.34 23.79
C HIS A 284 4.36 -2.01 22.40
N LEU A 285 5.16 -2.32 21.35
CA LEU A 285 4.74 -2.12 19.96
C LEU A 285 3.56 -3.02 19.58
N ILE A 286 3.57 -4.28 20.02
CA ILE A 286 2.50 -5.24 19.78
C ILE A 286 1.21 -4.78 20.46
N GLU A 287 1.28 -4.37 21.73
CA GLU A 287 0.11 -3.92 22.47
C GLU A 287 -0.46 -2.61 21.89
N ALA A 288 0.38 -1.64 21.52
CA ALA A 288 -0.06 -0.42 20.82
C ALA A 288 -0.74 -0.76 19.49
N LYS A 289 -0.21 -1.74 18.73
CA LYS A 289 -0.82 -2.22 17.49
C LYS A 289 -2.19 -2.83 17.73
N LYS A 290 -2.35 -3.65 18.77
CA LYS A 290 -3.65 -4.27 19.08
C LYS A 290 -4.72 -3.22 19.29
N LEU A 291 -4.43 -2.19 20.08
CA LEU A 291 -5.37 -1.10 20.39
C LEU A 291 -5.74 -0.31 19.13
N ALA A 292 -4.75 0.14 18.37
CA ALA A 292 -4.98 0.92 17.16
C ALA A 292 -5.77 0.13 16.09
N TYR A 293 -5.57 -1.19 15.98
CA TYR A 293 -6.32 -2.00 15.02
C TYR A 293 -7.74 -2.35 15.50
N ALA A 294 -7.98 -2.40 16.81
CA ALA A 294 -9.35 -2.46 17.35
C ALA A 294 -10.13 -1.18 16.97
N ASP A 295 -9.46 -0.03 17.09
CA ASP A 295 -10.05 1.25 16.70
C ASP A 295 -10.27 1.35 15.18
N LEU A 296 -9.38 0.80 14.34
CA LEU A 296 -9.64 0.67 12.91
C LEU A 296 -10.92 -0.10 12.61
N ALA A 297 -11.11 -1.26 13.25
CA ALA A 297 -12.29 -2.09 13.02
C ALA A 297 -13.59 -1.39 13.40
N GLN A 298 -13.55 -0.61 14.48
CA GLN A 298 -14.72 0.07 15.03
C GLN A 298 -15.07 1.38 14.32
N TYR A 299 -14.06 2.16 13.89
CA TYR A 299 -14.26 3.56 13.52
C TYR A 299 -13.87 3.90 12.07
N VAL A 300 -13.19 3.00 11.34
CA VAL A 300 -12.69 3.31 10.00
C VAL A 300 -13.50 2.64 8.90
N GLY A 301 -13.85 3.43 7.89
CA GLY A 301 -14.59 3.02 6.70
C GLY A 301 -14.66 4.17 5.71
N ASP A 302 -15.66 4.17 4.85
CA ASP A 302 -15.90 5.27 3.89
C ASP A 302 -16.02 6.61 4.64
N PRO A 303 -15.28 7.67 4.24
CA PRO A 303 -15.35 8.99 4.88
C PRO A 303 -16.74 9.57 5.03
N ASP A 304 -17.62 9.27 4.07
CA ASP A 304 -19.01 9.77 4.07
C ASP A 304 -19.90 9.06 5.12
N HIS A 305 -19.37 8.03 5.81
CA HIS A 305 -20.12 7.17 6.75
C HIS A 305 -19.43 7.05 8.12
N LEU A 306 -18.42 7.87 8.41
CA LEU A 306 -17.74 7.85 9.70
C LEU A 306 -18.66 8.36 10.81
N THR A 307 -18.68 7.64 11.92
CA THR A 307 -19.43 8.04 13.14
C THR A 307 -18.59 8.91 14.07
N VAL A 308 -17.27 8.85 13.93
CA VAL A 308 -16.28 9.57 14.74
C VAL A 308 -15.26 10.19 13.80
N PRO A 309 -14.95 11.49 13.95
CA PRO A 309 -13.93 12.13 13.12
C PRO A 309 -12.53 11.56 13.45
N PRO A 310 -11.63 11.43 12.46
CA PRO A 310 -10.27 10.90 12.68
C PRO A 310 -9.49 11.66 13.78
N SER A 311 -9.71 12.96 13.93
CA SER A 311 -9.10 13.78 14.98
C SER A 311 -9.43 13.30 16.40
N ARG A 312 -10.58 12.64 16.61
CA ARG A 312 -10.95 12.10 17.93
C ARG A 312 -10.06 10.93 18.33
N LEU A 313 -9.67 10.08 17.37
CA LEU A 313 -8.77 8.94 17.62
C LEU A 313 -7.34 9.39 17.96
N LEU A 314 -7.00 10.63 17.60
CA LEU A 314 -5.69 11.23 17.91
C LEU A 314 -5.76 12.24 19.08
N ALA A 315 -6.89 12.40 19.76
CA ALA A 315 -7.03 13.31 20.87
C ALA A 315 -6.26 12.81 22.12
N ASP A 316 -5.71 13.74 22.92
CA ASP A 316 -4.84 13.40 24.05
C ASP A 316 -5.50 12.50 25.08
N ASP A 317 -6.76 12.76 25.42
CA ASP A 317 -7.54 11.95 26.35
C ASP A 317 -7.83 10.55 25.81
N PHE A 318 -8.11 10.42 24.51
CA PHE A 318 -8.31 9.12 23.86
C PHE A 318 -7.01 8.30 23.89
N ILE A 319 -5.91 8.89 23.49
CA ILE A 319 -4.59 8.24 23.50
C ILE A 319 -4.17 7.85 24.93
N ALA A 320 -4.42 8.71 25.93
CA ALA A 320 -4.10 8.42 27.32
C ALA A 320 -4.92 7.22 27.84
N GLU A 321 -6.19 7.14 27.48
CA GLU A 321 -7.05 6.00 27.80
C GLU A 321 -6.55 4.71 27.15
N ARG A 322 -6.19 4.75 25.84
CA ARG A 322 -5.63 3.57 25.15
C ARG A 322 -4.33 3.12 25.81
N ARG A 323 -3.43 4.05 26.13
CA ARG A 323 -2.16 3.77 26.80
C ARG A 323 -2.36 3.11 28.16
N SER A 324 -3.35 3.54 28.92
CA SER A 324 -3.63 2.99 30.26
C SER A 324 -4.06 1.50 30.23
N ARG A 325 -4.42 0.97 29.07
CA ARG A 325 -4.77 -0.44 28.89
C ARG A 325 -3.55 -1.36 28.67
N ILE A 326 -2.37 -0.80 28.40
CA ILE A 326 -1.15 -1.59 28.20
C ILE A 326 -0.64 -2.03 29.57
N ASP A 327 -0.61 -3.34 29.82
CA ASP A 327 0.11 -3.94 30.93
C ASP A 327 1.55 -4.21 30.46
N GLU A 328 2.54 -3.68 31.17
CA GLU A 328 3.95 -3.76 30.76
C GLU A 328 4.53 -5.18 30.76
N HIS A 329 3.83 -6.14 31.37
CA HIS A 329 4.32 -7.51 31.59
C HIS A 329 3.42 -8.59 31.05
N LYS A 330 2.20 -8.24 30.57
CA LYS A 330 1.21 -9.24 30.16
C LYS A 330 0.49 -8.84 28.88
N ALA A 331 0.50 -9.75 27.92
CA ALA A 331 -0.22 -9.59 26.66
C ALA A 331 -1.74 -9.53 26.86
N GLN A 332 -2.41 -8.56 26.28
CA GLN A 332 -3.87 -8.50 26.23
C GLN A 332 -4.40 -9.62 25.33
N VAL A 333 -5.35 -10.38 25.87
CA VAL A 333 -5.97 -11.52 25.15
C VAL A 333 -7.21 -11.09 24.37
N HIS A 334 -7.95 -10.11 24.89
CA HIS A 334 -9.23 -9.65 24.37
C HIS A 334 -9.18 -8.19 23.91
N VAL A 335 -8.32 -7.89 22.95
CA VAL A 335 -8.46 -6.68 22.14
C VAL A 335 -9.03 -7.17 20.82
N ASP A 336 -10.26 -6.79 20.53
CA ASP A 336 -10.97 -7.28 19.35
C ASP A 336 -10.19 -6.85 18.09
N PRO A 337 -9.66 -7.78 17.32
CA PRO A 337 -8.89 -7.45 16.14
C PRO A 337 -9.83 -7.26 14.96
N GLY A 338 -9.55 -6.29 14.16
CA GLY A 338 -10.03 -6.31 12.78
C GLY A 338 -9.60 -7.64 12.09
N PRO A 339 -10.25 -8.02 10.99
CA PRO A 339 -10.07 -9.34 10.38
C PRO A 339 -8.59 -9.64 10.11
N ALA A 340 -8.10 -10.73 10.73
CA ALA A 340 -6.77 -11.23 10.50
C ALA A 340 -6.69 -11.78 9.07
N ARG A 341 -6.02 -11.05 8.16
CA ARG A 341 -5.70 -11.54 6.82
C ARG A 341 -4.23 -11.94 6.77
N THR A 342 -4.00 -13.14 6.27
CA THR A 342 -2.67 -13.75 6.23
C THR A 342 -1.88 -13.37 4.98
N SER A 343 -2.55 -13.01 3.87
CA SER A 343 -1.91 -12.55 2.63
C SER A 343 -2.56 -11.25 2.17
N SER A 344 -1.77 -10.31 1.79
CA SER A 344 -2.15 -9.09 1.05
C SER A 344 -0.88 -8.46 0.57
N GLU A 345 -0.73 -8.35 -0.74
CA GLU A 345 0.46 -7.84 -1.37
C GLU A 345 0.14 -6.57 -2.16
N THR A 346 1.16 -5.76 -2.40
CA THR A 346 1.02 -4.38 -2.85
C THR A 346 2.34 -3.96 -3.46
N ILE A 347 2.36 -2.94 -4.33
CA ILE A 347 3.59 -2.21 -4.62
C ILE A 347 3.59 -0.87 -3.89
N TYR A 348 4.74 -0.48 -3.41
CA TYR A 348 5.03 0.88 -2.96
C TYR A 348 6.22 1.44 -3.72
N LEU A 349 6.13 2.70 -4.12
CA LEU A 349 7.23 3.43 -4.74
C LEU A 349 7.29 4.86 -4.22
N THR A 350 8.49 5.44 -4.30
CA THR A 350 8.70 6.84 -3.98
C THR A 350 9.71 7.46 -4.94
N VAL A 351 9.48 8.71 -5.30
CA VAL A 351 10.31 9.47 -6.25
C VAL A 351 10.50 10.88 -5.72
N ALA A 352 11.70 11.41 -5.90
CA ALA A 352 12.01 12.82 -5.69
C ALA A 352 12.77 13.39 -6.90
N ASP A 353 12.48 14.63 -7.27
CA ASP A 353 13.11 15.32 -8.40
C ASP A 353 14.04 16.46 -7.95
N LYS A 354 14.81 17.00 -8.88
CA LYS A 354 15.74 18.10 -8.66
C LYS A 354 15.10 19.40 -8.18
N ASP A 355 13.80 19.58 -8.45
CA ASP A 355 13.05 20.78 -8.07
C ASP A 355 12.47 20.68 -6.66
N GLY A 356 12.65 19.52 -6.00
CA GLY A 356 12.24 19.26 -4.64
C GLY A 356 10.82 18.71 -4.48
N ASN A 357 10.15 18.32 -5.57
CA ASN A 357 8.91 17.57 -5.46
C ASN A 357 9.20 16.14 -4.99
N MET A 358 8.34 15.61 -4.14
CA MET A 358 8.44 14.24 -3.62
C MET A 358 7.08 13.55 -3.69
N VAL A 359 7.08 12.29 -4.08
CA VAL A 359 5.86 11.48 -4.20
C VAL A 359 6.01 10.20 -3.40
N SER A 360 5.09 9.97 -2.48
CA SER A 360 4.84 8.70 -1.81
C SER A 360 3.63 8.07 -2.48
N PHE A 361 3.80 6.91 -3.13
CA PHE A 361 2.80 6.32 -4.03
C PHE A 361 2.63 4.83 -3.75
N ILE A 362 1.38 4.38 -3.70
CA ILE A 362 1.04 2.99 -3.43
C ILE A 362 -0.11 2.54 -4.33
N ASN A 363 0.01 1.35 -4.93
CA ASN A 363 -0.97 0.76 -5.85
C ASN A 363 -1.10 -0.74 -5.57
N SER A 364 -2.31 -1.31 -5.69
CA SER A 364 -2.53 -2.70 -5.30
C SER A 364 -3.78 -3.31 -5.93
N LEU A 365 -3.71 -4.62 -6.13
CA LEU A 365 -4.87 -5.49 -6.37
C LEU A 365 -5.49 -6.01 -5.06
N PHE A 366 -4.88 -5.80 -3.91
CA PHE A 366 -5.13 -6.27 -2.54
C PHE A 366 -4.48 -7.62 -2.29
N ASP A 367 -5.13 -8.76 -2.53
CA ASP A 367 -4.44 -10.05 -2.53
C ASP A 367 -3.69 -10.24 -3.86
N GLU A 368 -2.69 -11.12 -3.88
CA GLU A 368 -1.95 -11.42 -5.11
C GLU A 368 -2.89 -11.89 -6.23
N PHE A 369 -2.78 -11.25 -7.42
CA PHE A 369 -3.74 -11.37 -8.52
C PHE A 369 -5.19 -11.00 -8.15
N GLY A 370 -5.40 -10.29 -7.04
CA GLY A 370 -6.69 -9.78 -6.61
C GLY A 370 -7.76 -10.87 -6.53
N SER A 371 -8.88 -10.64 -7.20
CA SER A 371 -10.00 -11.58 -7.27
C SER A 371 -9.66 -12.91 -7.95
N GLY A 372 -8.52 -13.01 -8.63
CA GLY A 372 -8.17 -14.13 -9.51
C GLY A 372 -8.90 -14.07 -10.87
N VAL A 373 -9.76 -13.07 -11.09
CA VAL A 373 -10.55 -12.92 -12.31
C VAL A 373 -9.85 -12.02 -13.31
N VAL A 374 -9.64 -12.52 -14.52
CA VAL A 374 -9.12 -11.76 -15.66
C VAL A 374 -10.17 -11.75 -16.78
N VAL A 375 -10.54 -10.56 -17.22
CA VAL A 375 -11.41 -10.40 -18.39
C VAL A 375 -10.61 -10.77 -19.64
N PRO A 376 -11.05 -11.76 -20.45
CA PRO A 376 -10.29 -12.19 -21.61
C PRO A 376 -9.89 -11.05 -22.54
N GLY A 377 -8.61 -11.02 -22.95
CA GLY A 377 -8.04 -10.00 -23.83
C GLY A 377 -7.75 -8.65 -23.16
N THR A 378 -7.75 -8.55 -21.81
CA THR A 378 -7.37 -7.33 -21.11
C THR A 378 -5.95 -7.35 -20.55
N GLY A 379 -5.44 -8.52 -20.22
CA GLY A 379 -4.07 -8.71 -19.73
C GLY A 379 -3.83 -8.33 -18.28
N PHE A 380 -4.86 -8.05 -17.49
CA PHE A 380 -4.72 -7.71 -16.06
C PHE A 380 -5.83 -8.33 -15.21
N ALA A 381 -5.53 -8.59 -13.94
CA ALA A 381 -6.50 -9.08 -12.97
C ALA A 381 -7.32 -7.93 -12.36
N LEU A 382 -8.57 -8.22 -12.00
CA LEU A 382 -9.41 -7.32 -11.22
C LEU A 382 -9.12 -7.53 -9.72
N HIS A 383 -9.03 -6.45 -8.98
CA HIS A 383 -8.77 -6.48 -7.55
C HIS A 383 -9.93 -7.12 -6.75
N ASP A 384 -9.64 -7.54 -5.54
CA ASP A 384 -10.61 -8.09 -4.59
C ASP A 384 -10.91 -7.15 -3.42
N ARG A 385 -10.82 -5.84 -3.63
CA ARG A 385 -10.91 -4.84 -2.57
C ARG A 385 -12.21 -4.86 -1.77
N GLY A 386 -13.33 -5.30 -2.37
CA GLY A 386 -14.60 -5.50 -1.67
C GLY A 386 -14.52 -6.45 -0.48
N ALA A 387 -13.56 -7.36 -0.49
CA ALA A 387 -13.24 -8.20 0.66
C ALA A 387 -12.78 -7.41 1.90
N GLY A 388 -12.44 -6.11 1.75
CA GLY A 388 -12.15 -5.19 2.84
C GLY A 388 -13.37 -4.73 3.64
N PHE A 389 -14.59 -4.90 3.14
CA PHE A 389 -15.82 -4.62 3.88
C PHE A 389 -16.07 -5.62 5.01
N THR A 390 -16.98 -5.26 5.93
CA THR A 390 -17.57 -6.21 6.90
C THR A 390 -19.05 -6.42 6.60
N MET A 391 -19.56 -7.59 7.02
CA MET A 391 -20.99 -7.89 7.04
C MET A 391 -21.65 -7.49 8.37
N ASP A 392 -20.88 -7.09 9.38
CA ASP A 392 -21.39 -6.62 10.66
C ASP A 392 -22.18 -5.33 10.47
N PRO A 393 -23.44 -5.27 10.98
CA PRO A 393 -24.28 -4.09 10.78
C PRO A 393 -23.85 -2.91 11.67
N GLY A 394 -24.08 -1.70 11.21
CA GLY A 394 -23.92 -0.48 12.01
C GLY A 394 -22.49 0.05 12.09
N LEU A 395 -21.51 -0.58 11.43
CA LEU A 395 -20.15 -0.07 11.37
C LEU A 395 -19.93 0.84 10.14
N PRO A 396 -19.00 1.80 10.23
CA PRO A 396 -18.64 2.63 9.07
C PRO A 396 -18.23 1.82 7.84
N ASN A 397 -17.64 0.63 8.06
CA ASN A 397 -17.18 -0.27 7.00
C ASN A 397 -18.19 -1.38 6.62
N THR A 398 -19.44 -1.34 7.11
CA THR A 398 -20.47 -2.29 6.66
C THR A 398 -20.69 -2.13 5.16
N VAL A 399 -20.72 -3.26 4.42
CA VAL A 399 -20.90 -3.27 2.97
C VAL A 399 -22.22 -2.61 2.55
N ALA A 400 -22.15 -1.70 1.59
CA ALA A 400 -23.33 -1.07 0.98
C ALA A 400 -22.98 -0.54 -0.42
N PRO A 401 -24.00 -0.38 -1.31
CA PRO A 401 -23.81 0.18 -2.64
C PRO A 401 -23.13 1.54 -2.61
N GLY A 402 -22.17 1.76 -3.51
CA GLY A 402 -21.50 3.04 -3.68
C GLY A 402 -20.53 3.44 -2.56
N LYS A 403 -20.33 2.64 -1.52
CA LYS A 403 -19.34 2.88 -0.46
C LYS A 403 -17.92 2.50 -0.90
N ARG A 404 -16.93 3.20 -0.36
CA ARG A 404 -15.52 2.78 -0.41
C ARG A 404 -15.25 1.75 0.69
N PRO A 405 -14.64 0.59 0.37
CA PRO A 405 -14.23 -0.37 1.39
C PRO A 405 -13.07 0.17 2.24
N PHE A 406 -12.91 -0.34 3.45
CA PHE A 406 -11.66 -0.22 4.19
C PHE A 406 -10.47 -0.61 3.32
N HIS A 407 -9.39 0.15 3.43
CA HIS A 407 -8.24 0.02 2.54
C HIS A 407 -6.93 -0.10 3.31
N THR A 408 -6.08 -1.04 2.89
CA THR A 408 -4.77 -1.25 3.51
C THR A 408 -3.67 -0.33 2.98
N LEU A 409 -3.87 0.34 1.85
CA LEU A 409 -2.86 1.19 1.23
C LEU A 409 -2.64 2.49 2.00
N ILE A 410 -1.42 2.72 2.47
CA ILE A 410 -1.01 3.91 3.19
C ILE A 410 0.34 4.44 2.66
N PRO A 411 0.34 5.44 1.80
CA PRO A 411 1.56 6.21 1.53
C PRO A 411 1.86 7.11 2.73
N GLY A 412 3.09 7.09 3.24
CA GLY A 412 3.51 7.90 4.38
C GLY A 412 4.41 9.08 3.98
N PHE A 413 4.41 10.14 4.75
CA PHE A 413 5.31 11.27 4.59
C PHE A 413 5.74 11.84 5.95
N VAL A 414 6.93 12.43 6.01
CA VAL A 414 7.42 13.11 7.21
C VAL A 414 7.92 14.50 6.85
N THR A 415 7.53 15.48 7.66
CA THR A 415 8.05 16.85 7.57
C THR A 415 8.80 17.22 8.85
N LYS A 416 9.68 18.20 8.73
CA LYS A 416 10.31 18.85 9.87
C LYS A 416 9.58 20.17 10.14
N PRO A 417 9.04 20.37 11.36
CA PRO A 417 8.54 21.68 11.75
C PRO A 417 9.63 22.73 11.66
N GLY A 418 9.38 23.78 10.88
CA GLY A 418 10.23 24.96 10.78
C GLY A 418 9.90 26.00 11.86
N PRO A 419 10.66 27.10 11.97
CA PRO A 419 10.43 28.15 12.96
C PRO A 419 9.04 28.81 12.89
N SER A 420 8.40 28.76 11.72
CA SER A 420 7.06 29.32 11.47
C SER A 420 5.98 28.27 11.26
N SER A 421 6.23 27.01 11.64
CA SER A 421 5.29 25.92 11.44
C SER A 421 4.03 26.09 12.26
N ALA A 422 2.88 25.98 11.60
CA ALA A 422 1.57 25.93 12.24
C ALA A 422 1.16 24.48 12.59
N ALA A 423 0.10 24.34 13.36
CA ALA A 423 -0.43 23.03 13.76
C ALA A 423 -0.89 22.18 12.57
N ASP A 424 -1.33 22.80 11.49
CA ASP A 424 -1.72 22.15 10.24
C ASP A 424 -0.55 21.79 9.30
N GLY A 425 0.70 22.05 9.72
CA GLY A 425 1.92 21.80 8.96
C GLY A 425 2.28 22.88 7.94
N THR A 426 1.54 23.98 7.89
CA THR A 426 1.96 25.15 7.11
C THR A 426 3.29 25.66 7.63
N GLY A 427 4.27 25.84 6.74
CA GLY A 427 5.64 26.24 7.11
C GLY A 427 6.57 25.09 7.48
N ASP A 428 6.10 23.84 7.45
CA ASP A 428 6.96 22.66 7.56
C ASP A 428 7.85 22.50 6.33
N GLU A 429 8.98 21.83 6.50
CA GLU A 429 9.88 21.43 5.43
C GLU A 429 9.75 19.93 5.13
N PRO A 430 9.77 19.52 3.84
CA PRO A 430 9.72 18.11 3.47
C PRO A 430 11.01 17.44 3.95
N TRP A 431 10.85 16.28 4.59
CA TRP A 431 12.01 15.53 5.05
C TRP A 431 12.08 14.13 4.42
N MET A 432 10.98 13.37 4.43
CA MET A 432 11.00 11.99 3.95
C MET A 432 9.66 11.58 3.36
N SER A 433 9.70 10.93 2.19
CA SER A 433 8.61 10.11 1.67
C SER A 433 8.93 8.65 1.90
N PHE A 434 7.98 7.87 2.41
CA PHE A 434 8.20 6.48 2.78
C PHE A 434 6.91 5.67 2.70
N GLY A 435 7.04 4.35 2.63
CA GLY A 435 5.93 3.43 2.76
C GLY A 435 6.40 1.99 2.80
N LEU A 436 5.50 1.12 3.18
CA LEU A 436 5.74 -0.31 3.34
C LEU A 436 4.54 -1.08 2.78
N MET A 437 4.76 -2.02 1.89
CA MET A 437 3.76 -2.94 1.38
C MET A 437 3.52 -4.11 2.36
N GLY A 438 2.49 -4.94 2.12
CA GLY A 438 2.20 -6.12 2.93
C GLY A 438 0.86 -6.08 3.69
N GLY A 439 -0.16 -5.39 3.13
CA GLY A 439 -1.51 -5.35 3.68
C GLY A 439 -1.58 -4.82 5.10
N ALA A 440 -2.08 -5.62 6.04
CA ALA A 440 -2.15 -5.27 7.46
C ALA A 440 -0.77 -5.13 8.14
N MET A 441 0.32 -5.50 7.47
CA MET A 441 1.69 -5.21 7.92
C MET A 441 2.02 -3.72 7.79
N GLN A 442 1.38 -2.97 6.88
CA GLN A 442 1.78 -1.61 6.54
C GLN A 442 1.81 -0.68 7.75
N ALA A 443 0.72 -0.49 8.48
CA ALA A 443 0.68 0.47 9.59
C ALA A 443 1.63 0.10 10.74
N GLN A 444 1.69 -1.19 11.13
CA GLN A 444 2.65 -1.63 12.14
C GLN A 444 4.10 -1.58 11.65
N GLY A 445 4.34 -1.76 10.36
CA GLY A 445 5.64 -1.62 9.73
C GLY A 445 6.10 -0.17 9.62
N HIS A 446 5.19 0.77 9.32
CA HIS A 446 5.48 2.22 9.35
C HIS A 446 5.96 2.65 10.74
N ALA A 447 5.27 2.21 11.81
CA ALA A 447 5.68 2.52 13.17
C ALA A 447 7.08 1.95 13.48
N GLN A 448 7.35 0.68 13.14
CA GLN A 448 8.66 0.05 13.35
C GLN A 448 9.77 0.80 12.59
N PHE A 449 9.54 1.12 11.32
CA PHE A 449 10.50 1.83 10.47
C PHE A 449 10.81 3.24 11.02
N LEU A 450 9.79 4.00 11.38
CA LEU A 450 9.96 5.35 11.93
C LEU A 450 10.68 5.32 13.28
N ILE A 451 10.39 4.36 14.15
CA ILE A 451 11.07 4.21 15.44
C ILE A 451 12.55 3.85 15.23
N ASN A 452 12.88 2.98 14.27
CA ASN A 452 14.25 2.65 13.92
C ASN A 452 15.06 3.91 13.51
N LEU A 453 14.46 4.77 12.70
CA LEU A 453 15.07 6.03 12.26
C LEU A 453 15.17 7.05 13.42
N LEU A 454 14.03 7.36 14.07
CA LEU A 454 13.89 8.54 14.90
C LEU A 454 14.29 8.30 16.37
N VAL A 455 14.19 7.07 16.86
CA VAL A 455 14.57 6.70 18.23
C VAL A 455 15.95 6.07 18.29
N PHE A 456 16.23 5.13 17.37
CA PHE A 456 17.51 4.40 17.36
C PHE A 456 18.58 5.02 16.48
N GLY A 457 18.25 6.04 15.67
CA GLY A 457 19.20 6.78 14.84
C GLY A 457 19.81 5.96 13.70
N MET A 458 19.10 4.92 13.24
CA MET A 458 19.53 4.12 12.09
C MET A 458 19.48 4.95 10.81
N ASN A 459 20.38 4.70 9.86
CA ASN A 459 20.21 5.26 8.53
C ASN A 459 19.03 4.59 7.79
N VAL A 460 18.60 5.16 6.66
CA VAL A 460 17.40 4.72 5.94
C VAL A 460 17.45 3.24 5.56
N GLN A 461 18.61 2.71 5.15
CA GLN A 461 18.76 1.31 4.78
C GLN A 461 18.80 0.40 6.01
N GLN A 462 19.53 0.78 7.04
CA GLN A 462 19.56 0.02 8.32
C GLN A 462 18.17 -0.12 8.92
N ALA A 463 17.37 0.95 8.87
CA ALA A 463 15.99 0.94 9.37
C ALA A 463 15.08 -0.03 8.59
N MET A 464 15.35 -0.24 7.30
CA MET A 464 14.66 -1.23 6.45
C MET A 464 15.15 -2.65 6.70
N ASP A 465 16.48 -2.82 6.86
CA ASP A 465 17.13 -4.13 7.06
C ASP A 465 16.85 -4.72 8.45
N ALA A 466 16.47 -3.87 9.41
CA ALA A 466 16.18 -4.29 10.78
C ALA A 466 15.09 -5.36 10.86
N GLY A 467 15.27 -6.33 11.74
CA GLY A 467 14.32 -7.42 11.97
C GLY A 467 12.96 -6.89 12.41
N ARG A 468 11.90 -7.47 11.83
CA ARG A 468 10.51 -7.08 12.07
C ARG A 468 9.73 -8.14 12.84
N PHE A 469 8.66 -7.68 13.47
CA PHE A 469 7.55 -8.53 13.89
C PHE A 469 6.30 -8.19 13.08
N ARG A 470 5.36 -9.11 13.05
CA ARG A 470 4.00 -8.91 12.54
C ARG A 470 3.00 -9.51 13.54
N HIS A 471 2.21 -8.66 14.19
CA HIS A 471 1.07 -9.13 14.97
C HIS A 471 -0.08 -9.48 14.03
N MET A 472 -0.61 -10.69 14.20
CA MET A 472 -1.71 -11.21 13.38
C MET A 472 -3.06 -10.92 14.03
N ALA A 473 -3.45 -11.68 15.01
CA ALA A 473 -4.70 -11.56 15.75
C ALA A 473 -4.57 -12.11 17.17
N GLY A 474 -5.35 -11.60 18.11
CA GLY A 474 -5.34 -12.08 19.51
C GLY A 474 -3.94 -11.94 20.13
N THR A 475 -3.34 -13.05 20.50
CA THR A 475 -1.95 -13.10 21.02
C THR A 475 -0.93 -13.53 19.97
N HIS A 476 -1.36 -13.93 18.76
CA HIS A 476 -0.48 -14.48 17.74
C HIS A 476 0.40 -13.41 17.07
N VAL A 477 1.71 -13.62 17.19
CA VAL A 477 2.76 -12.75 16.63
C VAL A 477 3.73 -13.62 15.85
N ILE A 478 4.08 -13.20 14.64
CA ILE A 478 5.21 -13.76 13.92
C ILE A 478 6.40 -12.81 14.00
N VAL A 479 7.60 -13.38 14.14
CA VAL A 479 8.87 -12.65 14.15
C VAL A 479 9.78 -13.19 13.06
N GLU A 480 10.67 -12.35 12.56
CA GLU A 480 11.69 -12.81 11.60
C GLU A 480 12.70 -13.74 12.25
N PRO A 481 13.38 -14.63 11.46
CA PRO A 481 14.36 -15.59 11.97
C PRO A 481 15.57 -14.96 12.69
N VAL A 482 15.77 -13.65 12.55
CA VAL A 482 16.85 -12.92 13.22
C VAL A 482 16.54 -12.61 14.69
N ALA A 483 15.30 -12.83 15.15
CA ALA A 483 14.90 -12.60 16.55
C ALA A 483 15.61 -13.63 17.46
N PRO A 484 16.30 -13.19 18.54
CA PRO A 484 16.97 -14.11 19.47
C PRO A 484 15.99 -15.02 20.19
N ASP A 485 16.34 -16.29 20.41
CA ASP A 485 15.52 -17.26 21.15
C ASP A 485 15.12 -16.75 22.55
N SER A 486 16.02 -16.02 23.22
CA SER A 486 15.75 -15.42 24.53
C SER A 486 14.64 -14.37 24.48
N VAL A 487 14.56 -13.59 23.39
CA VAL A 487 13.49 -12.60 23.18
C VAL A 487 12.16 -13.33 22.92
N ILE A 488 12.18 -14.35 22.10
CA ILE A 488 11.00 -15.20 21.80
C ILE A 488 10.48 -15.83 23.10
N ALA A 489 11.37 -16.41 23.92
CA ALA A 489 10.99 -17.01 25.21
C ALA A 489 10.36 -16.00 26.18
N GLN A 490 10.92 -14.78 26.26
CA GLN A 490 10.38 -13.70 27.09
C GLN A 490 9.01 -13.24 26.61
N LEU A 491 8.80 -13.05 25.31
CA LEU A 491 7.50 -12.69 24.74
C LEU A 491 6.45 -13.76 25.03
N ARG A 492 6.81 -15.05 24.93
CA ARG A 492 5.92 -16.16 25.31
C ARG A 492 5.59 -16.15 26.79
N ALA A 493 6.55 -15.83 27.66
CA ALA A 493 6.32 -15.68 29.09
C ALA A 493 5.35 -14.53 29.42
N MET A 494 5.32 -13.46 28.60
CA MET A 494 4.34 -12.39 28.68
C MET A 494 2.95 -12.78 28.12
N GLY A 495 2.81 -13.96 27.53
CA GLY A 495 1.53 -14.47 27.01
C GLY A 495 1.32 -14.27 25.51
N HIS A 496 2.34 -13.85 24.75
CA HIS A 496 2.26 -13.85 23.29
C HIS A 496 2.47 -15.26 22.73
N ASP A 497 1.67 -15.61 21.72
CA ASP A 497 1.86 -16.82 20.90
C ASP A 497 2.80 -16.48 19.74
N VAL A 498 4.10 -16.73 19.94
CA VAL A 498 5.15 -16.31 19.00
C VAL A 498 5.57 -17.45 18.11
N THR A 499 5.50 -17.23 16.79
CA THR A 499 6.04 -18.12 15.76
C THR A 499 7.09 -17.41 14.91
N ILE A 500 7.97 -18.18 14.24
CA ILE A 500 8.96 -17.64 13.31
C ILE A 500 8.36 -17.68 11.90
N GLY A 501 8.35 -16.53 11.22
CA GLY A 501 7.84 -16.38 9.87
C GLY A 501 8.94 -16.35 8.80
N GLN A 502 8.53 -16.39 7.54
CA GLN A 502 9.42 -16.16 6.39
C GLN A 502 9.51 -14.66 6.11
N SER A 503 10.67 -14.17 5.63
CA SER A 503 10.90 -12.73 5.38
C SER A 503 9.88 -12.08 4.43
N SER A 504 9.32 -12.82 3.48
CA SER A 504 8.23 -12.35 2.59
C SER A 504 6.98 -11.89 3.32
N GLN A 505 6.72 -12.39 4.53
CA GLN A 505 5.52 -12.05 5.32
C GLN A 505 5.59 -10.68 6.02
N PHE A 506 6.76 -10.03 6.02
CA PHE A 506 7.00 -8.78 6.75
C PHE A 506 7.00 -7.54 5.85
N GLY A 507 6.46 -7.68 4.64
CA GLY A 507 6.33 -6.60 3.67
C GLY A 507 7.67 -6.17 3.08
N GLY A 508 7.65 -5.03 2.38
CA GLY A 508 8.85 -4.42 1.81
C GLY A 508 8.69 -2.90 1.78
N SER A 509 9.71 -2.17 2.14
CA SER A 509 9.68 -0.71 2.25
C SER A 509 10.58 -0.02 1.24
N GLN A 510 10.21 1.21 0.89
CA GLN A 510 11.02 2.15 0.13
C GLN A 510 10.96 3.50 0.84
N ALA A 511 12.05 4.24 0.87
CA ALA A 511 12.03 5.60 1.41
C ALA A 511 13.10 6.48 0.75
N ILE A 512 12.78 7.77 0.68
CA ILE A 512 13.69 8.83 0.24
C ILE A 512 13.71 9.91 1.32
N ILE A 513 14.89 10.24 1.81
CA ILE A 513 15.13 11.35 2.74
C ILE A 513 15.77 12.49 1.97
N LYS A 514 15.19 13.68 2.09
CA LYS A 514 15.77 14.92 1.56
C LYS A 514 16.91 15.38 2.45
N LEU A 515 18.05 15.66 1.84
CA LEU A 515 19.24 16.23 2.47
C LEU A 515 19.32 17.74 2.26
N ALA A 516 20.30 18.39 2.85
CA ALA A 516 20.59 19.79 2.53
C ALA A 516 20.91 19.99 1.03
N HIS A 517 21.58 19.00 0.43
CA HIS A 517 21.87 18.94 -1.00
C HIS A 517 21.60 17.52 -1.48
N GLY A 518 20.57 17.36 -2.32
CA GLY A 518 20.19 16.06 -2.87
C GLY A 518 19.39 15.17 -1.91
N TYR A 519 19.53 13.86 -2.07
CA TYR A 519 18.70 12.85 -1.44
C TYR A 519 19.50 11.65 -0.99
N VAL A 520 18.97 10.90 -0.02
CA VAL A 520 19.39 9.54 0.29
C VAL A 520 18.19 8.61 0.27
N ALA A 521 18.31 7.47 -0.40
CA ALA A 521 17.24 6.49 -0.54
C ALA A 521 17.66 5.11 -0.02
N GLY A 522 16.67 4.33 0.39
CA GLY A 522 16.80 2.93 0.73
C GLY A 522 15.75 2.08 0.04
N SER A 523 16.04 0.79 -0.11
CA SER A 523 15.14 -0.21 -0.70
C SER A 523 15.23 -1.52 0.08
N ASP A 524 14.08 -2.08 0.43
CA ASP A 524 13.96 -3.27 1.27
C ASP A 524 14.50 -4.53 0.60
N PRO A 525 15.38 -5.31 1.26
CA PRO A 525 15.92 -6.55 0.70
C PRO A 525 14.91 -7.70 0.67
N ARG A 526 13.74 -7.56 1.29
CA ARG A 526 12.67 -8.58 1.29
C ARG A 526 11.91 -8.65 -0.03
N LYS A 527 12.15 -7.70 -0.93
CA LYS A 527 11.61 -7.65 -2.30
C LYS A 527 12.76 -7.48 -3.30
N ASP A 528 12.47 -7.61 -4.59
CA ASP A 528 13.44 -7.33 -5.67
C ASP A 528 13.77 -5.83 -5.79
N GLY A 529 13.36 -5.05 -4.80
CA GLY A 529 13.39 -3.60 -4.79
C GLY A 529 14.74 -2.98 -5.12
N HIS A 530 14.70 -1.81 -5.73
CA HIS A 530 15.87 -1.04 -6.13
C HIS A 530 15.67 0.45 -5.85
N ALA A 531 16.68 1.08 -5.27
CA ALA A 531 16.81 2.53 -5.19
C ALA A 531 17.96 2.97 -6.09
N ALA A 532 17.74 3.99 -6.91
CA ALA A 532 18.77 4.56 -7.77
C ALA A 532 18.49 6.05 -8.02
N GLY A 533 19.54 6.82 -8.32
CA GLY A 533 19.47 8.23 -8.56
C GLY A 533 20.64 8.76 -9.38
N TYR A 534 20.60 10.04 -9.74
CA TYR A 534 21.58 10.70 -10.62
C TYR A 534 21.93 12.12 -10.11
#